data_6b4b78016933a51ed37117f43429ffb3
#
_entry.id   6b4b78016933a51ed37117f43429ffb3
#
_cell.length_a   1.000
_cell.length_b   1.000
_cell.length_c   1.000
_cell.angle_alpha   90.00
_cell.angle_beta   90.00
_cell.angle_gamma   90.00
#
_symmetry.space_group_name_H-M   'P 1'
#
loop_
_entity.id
_entity.type
_entity.pdbx_description
1 polymer ?
#
loop_
_entity_poly.entity_id
_entity_poly.type
_entity_poly.pdbx_seq_one_letter_code
_entity_poly.pdbx_strand_id
1 'polypeptide(L)'
;MTGHAGSLGSPREVGRVESAVKVYFVTDPTFSDLPRVAASAVGGGVTCVQVRDKDDPDRLAATTVAVRLAVPASVPVLANDDLAVARSVDGIHVGLDDVSPVEARRVLGDRAIVGWSVNTVEQLDDLDTLAACDYVAASPVWPTPTKTDTTAPFGLDGVRVLAARLRGAARAGGRARPIPLIGIGGISAATAASVVDVDAAGVAVVSAVGAASDPAAAAAAIRAAVDRALDHRLVLAKAR
;
A
#
# COMPACT_ATOMS: atom_id res chain seq x y z
N MET A 1 31.64 -21.33 1.89
CA MET A 1 30.98 -20.04 1.67
C MET A 1 30.00 -20.25 0.53
N THR A 2 28.78 -20.65 0.82
CA THR A 2 27.72 -20.83 -0.18
C THR A 2 26.76 -19.66 -0.03
N GLY A 3 26.85 -18.71 -0.98
CA GLY A 3 25.94 -17.58 -1.07
C GLY A 3 24.52 -18.05 -1.30
N HIS A 4 23.62 -17.73 -0.38
CA HIS A 4 22.18 -17.80 -0.61
C HIS A 4 21.82 -16.69 -1.59
N ALA A 5 21.66 -17.05 -2.85
CA ALA A 5 20.93 -16.22 -3.81
C ALA A 5 19.47 -16.23 -3.36
N GLY A 6 19.01 -15.12 -2.77
CA GLY A 6 17.61 -14.92 -2.43
C GLY A 6 16.76 -15.12 -3.70
N SER A 7 15.81 -16.03 -3.64
CA SER A 7 14.83 -16.27 -4.70
C SER A 7 14.04 -14.99 -4.94
N LEU A 8 14.30 -14.33 -6.05
CA LEU A 8 13.48 -13.21 -6.55
C LEU A 8 12.07 -13.77 -6.79
N GLY A 9 11.06 -13.17 -6.14
CA GLY A 9 9.67 -13.60 -6.20
C GLY A 9 9.18 -13.90 -7.62
N SER A 10 8.35 -14.94 -7.76
CA SER A 10 7.90 -15.40 -9.07
C SER A 10 7.05 -14.32 -9.77
N PRO A 11 7.02 -14.25 -11.12
CA PRO A 11 6.23 -13.29 -11.89
C PRO A 11 4.72 -13.29 -11.54
N ARG A 12 4.21 -14.40 -10.98
CA ARG A 12 2.81 -14.53 -10.54
C ARG A 12 2.53 -13.75 -9.24
N GLU A 13 3.53 -13.59 -8.38
CA GLU A 13 3.40 -12.87 -7.11
C GLU A 13 3.39 -11.35 -7.30
N VAL A 14 4.20 -10.83 -8.22
CA VAL A 14 4.23 -9.38 -8.54
C VAL A 14 2.87 -8.90 -9.08
N GLY A 15 2.26 -9.62 -10.01
CA GLY A 15 0.94 -9.26 -10.55
C GLY A 15 -0.18 -9.34 -9.51
N ARG A 16 -0.05 -10.23 -8.50
CA ARG A 16 -0.98 -10.34 -7.37
C ARG A 16 -0.92 -9.10 -6.50
N VAL A 17 0.27 -8.62 -6.14
CA VAL A 17 0.44 -7.43 -5.29
C VAL A 17 0.02 -6.17 -6.04
N GLU A 18 0.41 -5.99 -7.30
CA GLU A 18 -0.04 -4.87 -8.13
C GLU A 18 -1.57 -4.76 -8.16
N SER A 19 -2.26 -5.89 -8.29
CA SER A 19 -3.72 -5.92 -8.28
C SER A 19 -4.30 -5.63 -6.89
N ALA A 20 -3.62 -6.06 -5.83
CA ALA A 20 -4.03 -5.85 -4.45
C ALA A 20 -3.89 -4.39 -4.00
N VAL A 21 -2.94 -3.63 -4.52
CA VAL A 21 -2.68 -2.26 -4.05
C VAL A 21 -3.33 -1.15 -4.91
N LYS A 22 -4.29 -1.49 -5.79
CA LYS A 22 -4.96 -0.49 -6.64
C LYS A 22 -5.76 0.53 -5.84
N VAL A 23 -6.63 0.06 -4.95
CA VAL A 23 -7.40 0.90 -4.02
C VAL A 23 -7.26 0.30 -2.64
N TYR A 24 -6.49 0.94 -1.81
CA TYR A 24 -6.06 0.45 -0.52
C TYR A 24 -6.71 1.28 0.58
N PHE A 25 -7.50 0.64 1.44
CA PHE A 25 -8.12 1.30 2.58
C PHE A 25 -7.29 1.08 3.84
N VAL A 26 -6.86 2.17 4.48
CA VAL A 26 -6.21 2.15 5.81
C VAL A 26 -7.22 2.59 6.83
N THR A 27 -7.45 1.76 7.86
CA THR A 27 -8.39 2.10 8.95
C THR A 27 -7.80 3.14 9.89
N ASP A 28 -8.68 3.82 10.60
CA ASP A 28 -8.33 4.74 11.68
C ASP A 28 -9.23 4.40 12.89
N PRO A 29 -8.68 4.27 14.11
CA PRO A 29 -9.46 3.88 15.30
C PRO A 29 -10.53 4.89 15.72
N THR A 30 -10.50 6.09 15.14
CA THR A 30 -11.54 7.10 15.39
C THR A 30 -12.85 6.82 14.64
N PHE A 31 -12.82 5.93 13.63
CA PHE A 31 -14.04 5.54 12.92
C PHE A 31 -14.77 4.42 13.66
N SER A 32 -16.10 4.52 13.71
CA SER A 32 -16.94 3.47 14.32
C SER A 32 -17.07 2.26 13.41
N ASP A 33 -17.24 1.07 14.00
CA ASP A 33 -17.56 -0.19 13.31
C ASP A 33 -16.63 -0.50 12.12
N LEU A 34 -15.33 -0.51 12.38
CA LEU A 34 -14.31 -0.74 11.34
C LEU A 34 -14.52 -2.01 10.51
N PRO A 35 -14.96 -3.15 11.09
CA PRO A 35 -15.26 -4.35 10.28
C PRO A 35 -16.35 -4.10 9.23
N ARG A 36 -17.43 -3.42 9.60
CA ARG A 36 -18.52 -3.08 8.68
C ARG A 36 -18.07 -2.06 7.63
N VAL A 37 -17.32 -1.05 8.03
CA VAL A 37 -16.76 -0.05 7.11
C VAL A 37 -15.84 -0.74 6.08
N ALA A 38 -14.94 -1.63 6.54
CA ALA A 38 -14.04 -2.36 5.65
C ALA A 38 -14.80 -3.28 4.67
N ALA A 39 -15.80 -4.02 5.15
CA ALA A 39 -16.64 -4.86 4.29
C ALA A 39 -17.39 -4.04 3.25
N SER A 40 -17.98 -2.91 3.66
CA SER A 40 -18.67 -1.97 2.74
C SER A 40 -17.70 -1.40 1.70
N ALA A 41 -16.51 -0.95 2.12
CA ALA A 41 -15.48 -0.42 1.23
C ALA A 41 -15.00 -1.47 0.21
N VAL A 42 -14.81 -2.72 0.64
CA VAL A 42 -14.47 -3.84 -0.25
C VAL A 42 -15.62 -4.11 -1.25
N GLY A 43 -16.87 -4.04 -0.83
CA GLY A 43 -18.03 -4.10 -1.71
C GLY A 43 -18.03 -2.99 -2.77
N GLY A 44 -17.46 -1.83 -2.45
CA GLY A 44 -17.26 -0.71 -3.37
C GLY A 44 -15.99 -0.80 -4.24
N GLY A 45 -15.14 -1.81 -4.06
CA GLY A 45 -13.97 -2.02 -4.92
C GLY A 45 -12.62 -1.73 -4.28
N VAL A 46 -12.53 -1.60 -2.95
CA VAL A 46 -11.25 -1.67 -2.22
C VAL A 46 -10.61 -3.03 -2.46
N THR A 47 -9.32 -3.03 -2.72
CA THR A 47 -8.55 -4.22 -3.10
C THR A 47 -7.58 -4.70 -2.03
N CYS A 48 -7.35 -3.90 -0.98
CA CYS A 48 -6.54 -4.23 0.19
C CYS A 48 -7.03 -3.42 1.38
N VAL A 49 -6.95 -3.99 2.57
CA VAL A 49 -7.26 -3.30 3.84
C VAL A 49 -6.06 -3.37 4.77
N GLN A 50 -5.65 -2.24 5.34
CA GLN A 50 -4.69 -2.20 6.44
C GLN A 50 -5.42 -1.82 7.72
N VAL A 51 -5.26 -2.63 8.75
CA VAL A 51 -5.74 -2.27 10.08
C VAL A 51 -4.63 -1.52 10.81
N ARG A 52 -4.92 -0.27 11.16
CA ARG A 52 -3.96 0.62 11.81
C ARG A 52 -4.52 1.13 13.13
N ASP A 53 -3.74 0.90 14.19
CA ASP A 53 -3.90 1.46 15.52
C ASP A 53 -2.51 1.53 16.17
N LYS A 54 -1.97 2.74 16.37
CA LYS A 54 -0.64 2.93 16.95
C LYS A 54 -0.66 3.05 18.48
N ASP A 55 -1.83 3.30 19.04
CA ASP A 55 -1.97 3.65 20.44
C ASP A 55 -2.34 2.44 21.31
N ASP A 56 -2.95 1.40 20.72
CA ASP A 56 -3.50 0.27 21.46
C ASP A 56 -3.27 -1.06 20.69
N PRO A 57 -2.23 -1.83 21.06
CA PRO A 57 -1.91 -3.12 20.42
C PRO A 57 -3.01 -4.18 20.58
N ASP A 58 -3.72 -4.20 21.70
CA ASP A 58 -4.81 -5.15 21.95
C ASP A 58 -6.01 -4.84 21.06
N ARG A 59 -6.33 -3.55 20.89
CA ARG A 59 -7.36 -3.10 19.95
C ARG A 59 -6.95 -3.36 18.51
N LEU A 60 -5.68 -3.15 18.14
CA LEU A 60 -5.14 -3.52 16.83
C LEU A 60 -5.38 -5.00 16.54
N ALA A 61 -5.00 -5.89 17.47
CA ALA A 61 -5.16 -7.33 17.31
C ALA A 61 -6.63 -7.73 17.15
N ALA A 62 -7.50 -7.26 18.05
CA ALA A 62 -8.93 -7.55 18.03
C ALA A 62 -9.60 -7.04 16.73
N THR A 63 -9.29 -5.80 16.34
CA THR A 63 -9.84 -5.19 15.12
C THR A 63 -9.34 -5.93 13.86
N THR A 64 -8.08 -6.35 13.84
CA THR A 64 -7.51 -7.10 12.71
C THR A 64 -8.24 -8.41 12.49
N VAL A 65 -8.51 -9.17 13.54
CA VAL A 65 -9.31 -10.41 13.46
C VAL A 65 -10.71 -10.12 12.95
N ALA A 66 -11.38 -9.11 13.52
CA ALA A 66 -12.74 -8.76 13.14
C ALA A 66 -12.84 -8.30 11.67
N VAL A 67 -11.89 -7.48 11.19
CA VAL A 67 -11.81 -7.06 9.79
C VAL A 67 -11.53 -8.25 8.88
N ARG A 68 -10.58 -9.15 9.26
CA ARG A 68 -10.28 -10.35 8.46
C ARG A 68 -11.52 -11.24 8.26
N LEU A 69 -12.36 -11.37 9.29
CA LEU A 69 -13.60 -12.15 9.21
C LEU A 69 -14.70 -11.45 8.39
N ALA A 70 -14.69 -10.12 8.34
CA ALA A 70 -15.70 -9.32 7.66
C ALA A 70 -15.47 -9.18 6.14
N VAL A 71 -14.23 -9.37 5.65
CA VAL A 71 -13.89 -9.18 4.23
C VAL A 71 -13.58 -10.52 3.56
N PRO A 72 -13.80 -10.65 2.23
CA PRO A 72 -13.51 -11.89 1.49
C PRO A 72 -12.02 -12.28 1.60
N ALA A 73 -11.75 -13.60 1.61
CA ALA A 73 -10.37 -14.11 1.66
C ALA A 73 -9.49 -13.70 0.45
N SER A 74 -10.11 -13.29 -0.65
CA SER A 74 -9.41 -12.78 -1.84
C SER A 74 -8.86 -11.36 -1.68
N VAL A 75 -9.30 -10.61 -0.66
CA VAL A 75 -8.84 -9.27 -0.35
C VAL A 75 -7.82 -9.34 0.78
N PRO A 76 -6.55 -8.98 0.56
CA PRO A 76 -5.54 -8.98 1.60
C PRO A 76 -5.89 -8.03 2.75
N VAL A 77 -5.63 -8.50 3.97
CA VAL A 77 -5.65 -7.69 5.19
C VAL A 77 -4.24 -7.62 5.73
N LEU A 78 -3.74 -6.42 5.96
CA LEU A 78 -2.39 -6.17 6.49
C LEU A 78 -2.49 -5.55 7.88
N ALA A 79 -1.59 -5.94 8.77
CA ALA A 79 -1.39 -5.26 10.04
C ALA A 79 -0.46 -4.05 9.87
N ASN A 80 -0.69 -2.99 10.64
CA ASN A 80 0.23 -1.88 10.74
C ASN A 80 1.28 -2.17 11.82
N ASP A 81 2.57 -2.14 11.48
CA ASP A 81 3.77 -2.14 12.33
C ASP A 81 3.98 -3.39 13.20
N ASP A 82 2.94 -4.11 13.62
CA ASP A 82 3.00 -5.20 14.59
C ASP A 82 3.22 -6.57 13.92
N LEU A 83 4.38 -7.17 14.15
CA LEU A 83 4.76 -8.48 13.62
C LEU A 83 3.93 -9.65 14.20
N ALA A 84 3.49 -9.54 15.45
CA ALA A 84 2.72 -10.61 16.08
C ALA A 84 1.31 -10.67 15.46
N VAL A 85 0.68 -9.52 15.29
CA VAL A 85 -0.61 -9.39 14.61
C VAL A 85 -0.50 -9.78 13.13
N ALA A 86 0.56 -9.36 12.44
CA ALA A 86 0.80 -9.66 11.03
C ALA A 86 0.88 -11.17 10.72
N ARG A 87 1.28 -12.01 11.68
CA ARG A 87 1.28 -13.48 11.55
C ARG A 87 -0.11 -14.09 11.37
N SER A 88 -1.17 -13.37 11.76
CA SER A 88 -2.56 -13.85 11.68
C SER A 88 -3.30 -13.39 10.42
N VAL A 89 -2.64 -12.59 9.56
CA VAL A 89 -3.22 -11.98 8.35
C VAL A 89 -2.26 -12.12 7.17
N ASP A 90 -2.52 -11.39 6.06
CA ASP A 90 -1.78 -11.57 4.81
C ASP A 90 -0.42 -10.84 4.77
N GLY A 91 -0.09 -10.03 5.77
CA GLY A 91 1.19 -9.33 5.85
C GLY A 91 1.19 -8.09 6.72
N ILE A 92 2.15 -7.21 6.46
CA ILE A 92 2.46 -6.02 7.26
C ILE A 92 2.70 -4.79 6.38
N HIS A 93 2.37 -3.62 6.91
CA HIS A 93 2.87 -2.35 6.41
C HIS A 93 3.65 -1.64 7.50
N VAL A 94 4.84 -1.17 7.17
CA VAL A 94 5.77 -0.51 8.11
C VAL A 94 6.17 0.88 7.62
N GLY A 95 6.44 1.77 8.55
CA GLY A 95 6.99 3.11 8.32
C GLY A 95 8.49 3.19 8.59
N LEU A 96 8.97 4.43 8.79
CA LEU A 96 10.40 4.71 8.96
C LEU A 96 10.91 4.24 10.34
N ASP A 97 10.14 4.50 11.38
CA ASP A 97 10.52 4.27 12.79
C ASP A 97 10.04 2.91 13.32
N ASP A 98 9.44 2.10 12.44
CA ASP A 98 8.90 0.80 12.78
C ASP A 98 9.94 -0.32 12.51
N VAL A 99 9.55 -1.58 12.66
CA VAL A 99 10.40 -2.71 12.27
C VAL A 99 10.81 -2.60 10.79
N SER A 100 12.08 -2.90 10.49
CA SER A 100 12.55 -2.80 9.10
C SER A 100 11.85 -3.81 8.19
N PRO A 101 11.63 -3.48 6.89
CA PRO A 101 11.11 -4.44 5.91
C PRO A 101 11.92 -5.74 5.83
N VAL A 102 13.24 -5.67 6.00
CA VAL A 102 14.14 -6.84 6.00
C VAL A 102 13.80 -7.77 7.17
N GLU A 103 13.65 -7.22 8.36
CA GLU A 103 13.27 -8.01 9.54
C GLU A 103 11.82 -8.53 9.42
N ALA A 104 10.90 -7.72 8.93
CA ALA A 104 9.54 -8.15 8.67
C ALA A 104 9.50 -9.36 7.71
N ARG A 105 10.24 -9.30 6.61
CA ARG A 105 10.38 -10.40 5.66
C ARG A 105 10.98 -11.65 6.32
N ARG A 106 12.04 -11.47 7.10
CA ARG A 106 12.70 -12.58 7.81
C ARG A 106 11.74 -13.31 8.77
N VAL A 107 10.89 -12.57 9.46
CA VAL A 107 9.97 -13.11 10.49
C VAL A 107 8.70 -13.70 9.88
N LEU A 108 8.15 -13.07 8.83
CA LEU A 108 6.87 -13.44 8.23
C LEU A 108 7.03 -14.40 7.05
N GLY A 109 8.24 -14.49 6.47
CA GLY A 109 8.53 -15.36 5.32
C GLY A 109 8.05 -14.79 3.97
N ASP A 110 8.29 -15.55 2.90
CA ASP A 110 8.14 -15.10 1.51
C ASP A 110 6.68 -14.93 1.06
N ARG A 111 5.72 -15.51 1.79
CA ARG A 111 4.29 -15.44 1.42
C ARG A 111 3.60 -14.18 1.92
N ALA A 112 4.15 -13.55 2.96
CA ALA A 112 3.59 -12.34 3.54
C ALA A 112 3.78 -11.15 2.58
N ILE A 113 2.80 -10.28 2.52
CA ILE A 113 2.93 -8.98 1.83
C ILE A 113 3.64 -8.02 2.78
N VAL A 114 4.77 -7.47 2.36
CA VAL A 114 5.52 -6.46 3.10
C VAL A 114 5.47 -5.14 2.35
N GLY A 115 4.81 -4.15 2.95
CA GLY A 115 4.72 -2.78 2.43
C GLY A 115 5.57 -1.80 3.23
N TRP A 116 6.11 -0.80 2.57
CA TRP A 116 6.97 0.20 3.20
C TRP A 116 6.58 1.63 2.82
N SER A 117 6.32 2.48 3.81
CA SER A 117 6.16 3.92 3.61
C SER A 117 7.51 4.61 3.54
N VAL A 118 7.75 5.38 2.47
CA VAL A 118 8.91 6.24 2.30
C VAL A 118 8.50 7.70 2.41
N ASN A 119 9.39 8.51 2.99
CA ASN A 119 9.21 9.94 3.24
C ASN A 119 10.22 10.77 2.45
N THR A 120 11.29 10.16 1.93
CA THR A 120 12.30 10.78 1.06
C THR A 120 12.66 9.86 -0.10
N VAL A 121 13.26 10.43 -1.15
CA VAL A 121 13.69 9.68 -2.34
C VAL A 121 14.90 8.81 -2.04
N GLU A 122 15.78 9.27 -1.16
CA GLU A 122 17.05 8.64 -0.80
C GLU A 122 16.85 7.29 -0.11
N GLN A 123 15.70 7.08 0.55
CA GLN A 123 15.36 5.79 1.14
C GLN A 123 15.32 4.65 0.11
N LEU A 124 15.06 4.97 -1.16
CA LEU A 124 15.06 3.98 -2.25
C LEU A 124 16.47 3.58 -2.72
N ASP A 125 17.53 4.11 -2.13
CA ASP A 125 18.91 3.71 -2.41
C ASP A 125 19.33 2.47 -1.61
N ASP A 126 18.57 2.11 -0.57
CA ASP A 126 18.73 0.87 0.18
C ASP A 126 18.09 -0.30 -0.58
N LEU A 127 18.90 -0.95 -1.42
CA LEU A 127 18.45 -2.05 -2.27
C LEU A 127 18.07 -3.30 -1.48
N ASP A 128 18.66 -3.52 -0.31
CA ASP A 128 18.34 -4.68 0.55
C ASP A 128 16.94 -4.51 1.16
N THR A 129 16.64 -3.31 1.66
CA THR A 129 15.30 -2.96 2.13
C THR A 129 14.27 -3.06 0.99
N LEU A 130 14.58 -2.53 -0.20
CA LEU A 130 13.70 -2.66 -1.36
C LEU A 130 13.48 -4.13 -1.77
N ALA A 131 14.51 -4.97 -1.67
CA ALA A 131 14.37 -6.40 -2.01
C ALA A 131 13.40 -7.14 -1.09
N ALA A 132 13.27 -6.68 0.16
CA ALA A 132 12.34 -7.23 1.14
C ALA A 132 10.89 -6.76 0.94
N CYS A 133 10.66 -5.67 0.17
CA CYS A 133 9.34 -5.07 -0.03
C CYS A 133 8.59 -5.68 -1.22
N ASP A 134 7.27 -5.77 -1.09
CA ASP A 134 6.35 -6.09 -2.18
C ASP A 134 5.74 -4.84 -2.81
N TYR A 135 5.60 -3.76 -2.04
CA TYR A 135 5.21 -2.44 -2.53
C TYR A 135 5.79 -1.33 -1.66
N VAL A 136 5.85 -0.13 -2.23
CA VAL A 136 6.29 1.10 -1.55
C VAL A 136 5.16 2.12 -1.58
N ALA A 137 5.00 2.89 -0.50
CA ALA A 137 4.02 3.98 -0.40
C ALA A 137 4.73 5.33 -0.29
N ALA A 138 4.46 6.25 -1.22
CA ALA A 138 4.83 7.66 -1.10
C ALA A 138 3.96 8.34 -0.03
N SER A 139 4.54 8.75 1.09
CA SER A 139 3.82 9.24 2.27
C SER A 139 4.44 10.53 2.83
N PRO A 140 3.70 11.66 2.81
CA PRO A 140 2.40 11.87 2.16
C PRO A 140 2.54 12.44 0.74
N VAL A 141 1.52 12.24 -0.12
CA VAL A 141 1.46 12.91 -1.43
C VAL A 141 1.04 14.37 -1.25
N TRP A 142 -0.01 14.63 -0.47
CA TRP A 142 -0.46 15.97 -0.10
C TRP A 142 -0.57 16.13 1.41
N PRO A 143 -0.66 17.37 1.92
CA PRO A 143 -0.89 17.60 3.35
C PRO A 143 -2.14 16.86 3.83
N THR A 144 -2.06 16.25 5.01
CA THR A 144 -3.16 15.46 5.58
C THR A 144 -3.20 15.63 7.09
N PRO A 145 -4.38 15.81 7.69
CA PRO A 145 -4.51 15.85 9.15
C PRO A 145 -4.40 14.47 9.82
N THR A 146 -4.51 13.38 9.04
CA THR A 146 -4.54 12.00 9.58
C THR A 146 -3.19 11.56 10.16
N LYS A 147 -2.08 12.13 9.70
CA LYS A 147 -0.73 11.87 10.21
C LYS A 147 -0.01 13.21 10.40
N THR A 148 0.34 13.56 11.64
CA THR A 148 0.90 14.86 12.01
C THR A 148 2.42 14.89 12.03
N ASP A 149 3.08 13.73 12.02
CA ASP A 149 4.53 13.52 12.06
C ASP A 149 5.14 13.31 10.67
N THR A 150 4.55 13.93 9.64
CA THR A 150 5.01 13.78 8.25
C THR A 150 6.05 14.81 7.87
N THR A 151 7.00 14.40 7.03
CA THR A 151 7.89 15.27 6.26
C THR A 151 7.12 16.08 5.22
N ALA A 152 7.81 16.95 4.49
CA ALA A 152 7.20 17.72 3.39
C ALA A 152 6.51 16.78 2.39
N PRO A 153 5.29 17.12 1.94
CA PRO A 153 4.57 16.31 0.95
C PRO A 153 5.34 16.17 -0.36
N PHE A 154 5.31 14.99 -0.96
CA PHE A 154 5.96 14.71 -2.24
C PHE A 154 5.37 15.48 -3.42
N GLY A 155 4.06 15.77 -3.39
CA GLY A 155 3.34 16.20 -4.57
C GLY A 155 3.39 15.17 -5.70
N LEU A 156 2.80 15.49 -6.83
CA LEU A 156 2.81 14.60 -8.01
C LEU A 156 4.22 14.46 -8.60
N ASP A 157 5.03 15.52 -8.54
CA ASP A 157 6.41 15.49 -9.06
C ASP A 157 7.29 14.56 -8.22
N GLY A 158 7.16 14.58 -6.89
CA GLY A 158 7.88 13.66 -6.03
C GLY A 158 7.45 12.21 -6.27
N VAL A 159 6.15 11.93 -6.46
CA VAL A 159 5.68 10.59 -6.83
C VAL A 159 6.29 10.13 -8.15
N ARG A 160 6.38 11.02 -9.17
CA ARG A 160 7.03 10.73 -10.46
C ARG A 160 8.52 10.39 -10.29
N VAL A 161 9.23 11.12 -9.43
CA VAL A 161 10.63 10.85 -9.11
C VAL A 161 10.80 9.50 -8.43
N LEU A 162 9.98 9.17 -7.42
CA LEU A 162 9.99 7.87 -6.76
C LEU A 162 9.72 6.73 -7.75
N ALA A 163 8.74 6.87 -8.63
CA ALA A 163 8.43 5.86 -9.65
C ALA A 163 9.62 5.64 -10.61
N ALA A 164 10.30 6.73 -11.02
CA ALA A 164 11.49 6.63 -11.87
C ALA A 164 12.65 5.93 -11.15
N ARG A 165 12.85 6.21 -9.86
CA ARG A 165 13.89 5.59 -9.02
C ARG A 165 13.64 4.09 -8.87
N LEU A 166 12.40 3.68 -8.58
CA LEU A 166 12.03 2.25 -8.48
C LEU A 166 12.25 1.50 -9.82
N ARG A 167 11.98 2.14 -10.96
CA ARG A 167 12.31 1.56 -12.28
C ARG A 167 13.82 1.40 -12.47
N GLY A 168 14.62 2.36 -12.01
CA GLY A 168 16.08 2.29 -12.03
C GLY A 168 16.61 1.15 -11.16
N ALA A 169 16.11 1.05 -9.92
CA ALA A 169 16.47 -0.02 -8.98
C ALA A 169 16.11 -1.41 -9.51
N ALA A 170 14.94 -1.56 -10.15
CA ALA A 170 14.54 -2.82 -10.77
C ALA A 170 15.51 -3.26 -11.86
N ARG A 171 15.94 -2.34 -12.74
CA ARG A 171 16.91 -2.63 -13.81
C ARG A 171 18.28 -3.02 -13.24
N ALA A 172 18.75 -2.28 -12.24
CA ALA A 172 20.04 -2.56 -11.59
C ALA A 172 20.03 -3.90 -10.84
N GLY A 173 18.91 -4.24 -10.20
CA GLY A 173 18.71 -5.51 -9.49
C GLY A 173 18.27 -6.70 -10.36
N GLY A 174 18.19 -6.54 -11.69
CA GLY A 174 17.79 -7.61 -12.61
C GLY A 174 16.31 -8.03 -12.47
N ARG A 175 15.45 -7.21 -11.88
CA ARG A 175 14.01 -7.49 -11.74
C ARG A 175 13.29 -7.22 -13.07
N ALA A 176 12.40 -8.11 -13.44
CA ALA A 176 11.58 -7.95 -14.67
C ALA A 176 10.61 -6.75 -14.58
N ARG A 177 10.19 -6.36 -13.36
CA ARG A 177 9.29 -5.24 -13.10
C ARG A 177 9.73 -4.46 -11.85
N PRO A 178 9.46 -3.14 -11.79
CA PRO A 178 9.67 -2.38 -10.57
C PRO A 178 8.71 -2.83 -9.47
N ILE A 179 9.09 -2.57 -8.22
CA ILE A 179 8.20 -2.69 -7.07
C ILE A 179 7.05 -1.69 -7.27
N PRO A 180 5.78 -2.10 -7.07
CA PRO A 180 4.63 -1.20 -7.17
C PRO A 180 4.75 -0.02 -6.21
N LEU A 181 4.53 1.19 -6.72
CA LEU A 181 4.43 2.41 -5.94
C LEU A 181 2.96 2.77 -5.75
N ILE A 182 2.54 3.08 -4.53
CA ILE A 182 1.24 3.68 -4.26
C ILE A 182 1.43 5.07 -3.65
N GLY A 183 0.43 5.95 -3.81
CA GLY A 183 0.38 7.22 -3.08
C GLY A 183 -0.54 7.11 -1.87
N ILE A 184 -0.19 7.80 -0.78
CA ILE A 184 -1.05 7.98 0.39
C ILE A 184 -0.94 9.42 0.91
N GLY A 185 -2.00 9.91 1.55
CA GLY A 185 -2.08 11.26 2.14
C GLY A 185 -2.78 12.27 1.25
N GLY A 186 -3.90 12.81 1.73
CA GLY A 186 -4.70 13.82 1.05
C GLY A 186 -5.42 13.35 -0.23
N ILE A 187 -5.55 12.04 -0.44
CA ILE A 187 -6.12 11.45 -1.66
C ILE A 187 -7.64 11.29 -1.53
N SER A 188 -8.35 11.65 -2.59
CA SER A 188 -9.80 11.52 -2.75
C SER A 188 -10.15 11.00 -4.14
N ALA A 189 -11.44 10.76 -4.41
CA ALA A 189 -11.89 10.36 -5.75
C ALA A 189 -11.52 11.39 -6.83
N ALA A 190 -11.44 12.68 -6.49
CA ALA A 190 -11.10 13.74 -7.43
C ALA A 190 -9.59 13.74 -7.77
N THR A 191 -8.73 13.24 -6.89
CA THR A 191 -7.26 13.32 -7.03
C THR A 191 -6.61 11.97 -7.30
N ALA A 192 -7.30 10.84 -7.11
CA ALA A 192 -6.74 9.50 -7.26
C ALA A 192 -6.16 9.24 -8.67
N ALA A 193 -6.86 9.69 -9.73
CA ALA A 193 -6.38 9.52 -11.10
C ALA A 193 -5.02 10.18 -11.32
N SER A 194 -4.82 11.42 -10.83
CA SER A 194 -3.56 12.16 -11.03
C SER A 194 -2.35 11.48 -10.39
N VAL A 195 -2.54 10.75 -9.28
CA VAL A 195 -1.47 9.95 -8.65
C VAL A 195 -1.09 8.75 -9.53
N VAL A 196 -2.09 8.11 -10.14
CA VAL A 196 -1.86 6.98 -11.05
C VAL A 196 -1.23 7.46 -12.36
N ASP A 197 -1.62 8.62 -12.89
CA ASP A 197 -1.08 9.21 -14.13
C ASP A 197 0.43 9.56 -14.02
N VAL A 198 0.96 9.69 -12.81
CA VAL A 198 2.40 9.88 -12.55
C VAL A 198 3.12 8.58 -12.16
N ASP A 199 2.64 7.45 -12.68
CA ASP A 199 3.23 6.10 -12.58
C ASP A 199 3.06 5.38 -11.23
N ALA A 200 2.17 5.84 -10.35
CA ALA A 200 1.75 4.99 -9.24
C ALA A 200 0.91 3.79 -9.74
N ALA A 201 1.00 2.65 -9.06
CA ALA A 201 0.20 1.45 -9.32
C ALA A 201 -1.20 1.53 -8.69
N GLY A 202 -1.37 2.45 -7.73
CA GLY A 202 -2.63 2.65 -7.01
C GLY A 202 -2.53 3.73 -5.95
N VAL A 203 -3.55 3.80 -5.11
CA VAL A 203 -3.68 4.79 -4.05
C VAL A 203 -4.12 4.16 -2.74
N ALA A 204 -3.63 4.68 -1.62
CA ALA A 204 -4.12 4.38 -0.28
C ALA A 204 -4.90 5.58 0.29
N VAL A 205 -6.02 5.29 0.92
CA VAL A 205 -6.93 6.29 1.49
C VAL A 205 -7.34 5.91 2.91
N VAL A 206 -7.56 6.91 3.74
CA VAL A 206 -8.06 6.78 5.12
C VAL A 206 -9.45 7.41 5.20
N SER A 207 -9.53 8.70 5.47
CA SER A 207 -10.78 9.43 5.70
C SER A 207 -11.70 9.52 4.48
N ALA A 208 -11.15 9.50 3.26
CA ALA A 208 -11.94 9.55 2.04
C ALA A 208 -12.93 8.36 1.90
N VAL A 209 -12.66 7.25 2.59
CA VAL A 209 -13.52 6.08 2.69
C VAL A 209 -14.05 5.92 4.11
N GLY A 210 -13.17 5.95 5.12
CA GLY A 210 -13.53 5.63 6.50
C GLY A 210 -14.50 6.64 7.15
N ALA A 211 -14.42 7.92 6.76
CA ALA A 211 -15.32 8.97 7.27
C ALA A 211 -16.53 9.22 6.34
N ALA A 212 -16.66 8.49 5.24
CA ALA A 212 -17.77 8.66 4.32
C ALA A 212 -19.08 8.11 4.91
N SER A 213 -20.20 8.80 4.65
CA SER A 213 -21.54 8.32 5.02
C SER A 213 -21.90 7.01 4.30
N ASP A 214 -21.35 6.82 3.10
CA ASP A 214 -21.43 5.59 2.32
C ASP A 214 -20.02 5.17 1.86
N PRO A 215 -19.34 4.30 2.64
CA PRO A 215 -18.00 3.82 2.31
C PRO A 215 -17.93 3.04 0.98
N ALA A 216 -19.01 2.34 0.60
CA ALA A 216 -19.05 1.61 -0.67
C ALA A 216 -19.07 2.56 -1.86
N ALA A 217 -19.93 3.58 -1.83
CA ALA A 217 -20.00 4.59 -2.89
C ALA A 217 -18.68 5.39 -3.00
N ALA A 218 -18.09 5.77 -1.86
CA ALA A 218 -16.80 6.45 -1.82
C ALA A 218 -15.68 5.61 -2.43
N ALA A 219 -15.60 4.32 -2.05
CA ALA A 219 -14.63 3.38 -2.61
C ALA A 219 -14.83 3.17 -4.12
N ALA A 220 -16.09 3.02 -4.58
CA ALA A 220 -16.42 2.86 -5.99
C ALA A 220 -16.00 4.07 -6.85
N ALA A 221 -16.17 5.27 -6.33
CA ALA A 221 -15.73 6.49 -7.01
C ALA A 221 -14.19 6.55 -7.16
N ILE A 222 -13.45 6.19 -6.11
CA ILE A 222 -11.98 6.11 -6.13
C ILE A 222 -11.54 5.00 -7.09
N ARG A 223 -12.15 3.81 -7.01
CA ARG A 223 -11.84 2.69 -7.88
C ARG A 223 -12.04 3.03 -9.35
N ALA A 224 -13.14 3.65 -9.70
CA ALA A 224 -13.41 4.09 -11.07
C ALA A 224 -12.38 5.12 -11.57
N ALA A 225 -11.90 6.03 -10.70
CA ALA A 225 -10.86 6.99 -11.05
C ALA A 225 -9.50 6.29 -11.31
N VAL A 226 -9.12 5.35 -10.45
CA VAL A 226 -7.89 4.55 -10.58
C VAL A 226 -7.91 3.70 -11.84
N ASP A 227 -9.00 2.95 -12.08
CA ASP A 227 -9.10 2.06 -13.24
C ASP A 227 -9.02 2.85 -14.55
N ARG A 228 -9.73 3.99 -14.68
CA ARG A 228 -9.62 4.86 -15.87
C ARG A 228 -8.18 5.34 -16.14
N ALA A 229 -7.47 5.75 -15.10
CA ALA A 229 -6.08 6.20 -15.23
C ALA A 229 -5.14 5.05 -15.65
N LEU A 230 -5.32 3.86 -15.07
CA LEU A 230 -4.56 2.66 -15.46
C LEU A 230 -4.81 2.25 -16.91
N ASP A 231 -6.08 2.27 -17.36
CA ASP A 231 -6.45 1.96 -18.74
C ASP A 231 -5.86 2.98 -19.72
N HIS A 232 -5.91 4.28 -19.39
CA HIS A 232 -5.30 5.33 -20.19
C HIS A 232 -3.78 5.11 -20.34
N ARG A 233 -3.08 4.78 -19.27
CA ARG A 233 -1.65 4.46 -19.33
C ARG A 233 -1.33 3.26 -20.21
N LEU A 234 -2.16 2.22 -20.16
CA LEU A 234 -2.00 1.04 -21.03
C LEU A 234 -2.16 1.39 -22.53
N VAL A 235 -3.11 2.27 -22.86
CA VAL A 235 -3.29 2.76 -24.22
C VAL A 235 -2.06 3.54 -24.70
N LEU A 236 -1.56 4.48 -23.88
CA LEU A 236 -0.38 5.26 -24.21
C LEU A 236 0.89 4.41 -24.34
N ALA A 237 1.03 3.35 -23.53
CA ALA A 237 2.18 2.44 -23.62
C ALA A 237 2.19 1.59 -24.90
N LYS A 238 1.02 1.24 -25.43
CA LYS A 238 0.87 0.49 -26.70
C LYS A 238 1.06 1.36 -27.94
N ALA A 239 0.93 2.67 -27.81
CA ALA A 239 1.07 3.64 -28.92
C ALA A 239 2.52 4.11 -29.16
N ARG A 240 3.46 3.69 -28.29
CA ARG A 240 4.92 3.99 -28.38
C ARG A 240 5.68 2.81 -28.94
#